data_34e2b5586d8b59c14fbb2998a86e0f99
#
_entry.id   34e2b5586d8b59c14fbb2998a86e0f99
#
_cell.length_a   1.000
_cell.length_b   1.000
_cell.length_c   1.000
_cell.angle_alpha   90.00
_cell.angle_beta   90.00
_cell.angle_gamma   90.00
#
_symmetry.space_group_name_H-M   'P 1'
#
loop_
_entity.id
_entity.type
_entity.pdbx_description
1 polymer ?
#
loop_
_entity_poly.entity_id
_entity_poly.type
_entity_poly.pdbx_seq_one_letter_code
_entity_poly.pdbx_strand_id
1 'polypeptide(L)'
;MHNCLVGSEMCIRDSSPTTFIFDNPKNISNFVLGNNSSIAFRVPKNDFCIRLIKAFGKPIVSTSANLSGFKVPLNFNDIKSEIKENVGYVVQLDQFRDCNVSSKILKYNYNNNCFDRLR
;
A
#
# COMPACT_ATOMS: atom_id res chain seq x y z
N MET A 1 -1.58 6.63 7.35
CA MET A 1 -1.89 5.19 7.44
C MET A 1 -0.80 4.42 6.73
N HIS A 2 -0.19 3.47 7.40
CA HIS A 2 0.81 2.61 6.79
C HIS A 2 0.09 1.46 6.07
N ASN A 3 0.44 1.23 4.82
CA ASN A 3 -0.09 0.12 4.04
C ASN A 3 0.93 -1.03 4.03
N CYS A 4 0.46 -2.23 4.32
CA CYS A 4 1.27 -3.42 4.13
C CYS A 4 1.00 -4.01 2.74
N LEU A 5 2.07 -4.26 1.99
CA LEU A 5 1.99 -4.99 0.72
C LEU A 5 2.12 -6.48 1.02
N VAL A 6 1.12 -7.26 0.66
CA VAL A 6 1.09 -8.71 0.87
C VAL A 6 1.07 -9.41 -0.49
N GLY A 7 2.01 -10.31 -0.71
CA GLY A 7 2.06 -11.16 -1.90
C GLY A 7 1.23 -12.43 -1.74
N SER A 8 -0.04 -12.35 -1.35
CA SER A 8 -0.90 -13.52 -1.27
C SER A 8 -1.67 -13.74 -2.59
N GLU A 9 -1.97 -15.00 -2.88
CA GLU A 9 -2.70 -15.43 -4.08
C GLU A 9 -4.21 -15.14 -4.04
N MET A 10 -4.65 -14.15 -3.28
CA MET A 10 -6.03 -13.73 -3.38
C MET A 10 -6.30 -13.24 -4.80
N CYS A 11 -7.08 -14.02 -5.55
CA CYS A 11 -7.58 -13.67 -6.87
C CYS A 11 -8.43 -12.40 -6.80
N ILE A 12 -7.78 -11.26 -6.86
CA ILE A 12 -8.47 -10.00 -7.10
C ILE A 12 -8.71 -9.94 -8.60
N ARG A 13 -9.91 -10.30 -9.02
CA ARG A 13 -10.33 -10.30 -10.44
C ARG A 13 -10.43 -8.90 -11.04
N ASP A 14 -10.31 -7.85 -10.23
CA ASP A 14 -10.40 -6.47 -10.67
C ASP A 14 -9.07 -5.94 -11.22
N SER A 15 -9.13 -5.21 -12.33
CA SER A 15 -7.98 -4.57 -12.97
C SER A 15 -7.44 -3.36 -12.19
N SER A 16 -8.17 -2.83 -11.22
CA SER A 16 -7.77 -1.67 -10.43
C SER A 16 -7.05 -2.06 -9.14
N PRO A 17 -6.06 -1.26 -8.69
CA PRO A 17 -5.42 -1.49 -7.40
C PRO A 17 -6.44 -1.35 -6.26
N THR A 18 -6.42 -2.29 -5.31
CA THR A 18 -7.36 -2.33 -4.19
C THR A 18 -6.61 -2.41 -2.87
N THR A 19 -7.03 -1.61 -1.91
CA THR A 19 -6.57 -1.63 -0.53
C THR A 19 -7.68 -2.16 0.37
N PHE A 20 -7.37 -3.15 1.19
CA PHE A 20 -8.29 -3.75 2.14
C PHE A 20 -7.98 -3.28 3.55
N ILE A 21 -9.00 -2.89 4.30
CA ILE A 21 -8.89 -2.48 5.70
C ILE A 21 -9.60 -3.50 6.58
N PHE A 22 -8.89 -3.94 7.63
CA PHE A 22 -9.40 -4.82 8.67
C PHE A 22 -9.20 -4.17 10.04
N ASP A 23 -10.19 -4.29 10.91
CA ASP A 23 -10.09 -3.84 12.29
C ASP A 23 -9.57 -4.97 13.21
N ASN A 24 -8.85 -4.58 14.25
CA ASN A 24 -8.37 -5.48 15.32
C ASN A 24 -7.61 -6.72 14.81
N PRO A 25 -6.58 -6.57 13.97
CA PRO A 25 -5.80 -7.69 13.47
C PRO A 25 -5.05 -8.37 14.63
N LYS A 26 -4.86 -9.68 14.53
CA LYS A 26 -4.08 -10.46 15.48
C LYS A 26 -2.64 -10.65 14.99
N ASN A 27 -1.69 -10.73 15.92
CA ASN A 27 -0.27 -11.00 15.64
C ASN A 27 0.40 -9.98 14.72
N ILE A 28 0.00 -8.73 14.83
CA ILE A 28 0.58 -7.60 14.07
C ILE A 28 1.11 -6.57 15.06
N SER A 29 2.29 -6.01 14.76
CA SER A 29 2.89 -4.96 15.58
C SER A 29 2.02 -3.71 15.61
N ASN A 30 1.89 -3.11 16.78
CA ASN A 30 1.16 -1.85 16.97
C ASN A 30 1.75 -0.69 16.14
N PHE A 31 3.02 -0.76 15.74
CA PHE A 31 3.66 0.27 14.92
C PHE A 31 3.05 0.42 13.51
N VAL A 32 2.37 -0.62 13.00
CA VAL A 32 1.75 -0.58 11.67
C VAL A 32 0.24 -0.37 11.72
N LEU A 33 -0.33 -0.28 12.91
CA LEU A 33 -1.77 -0.04 13.09
C LEU A 33 -2.12 1.44 12.91
N GLY A 34 -3.27 1.68 12.31
CA GLY A 34 -3.88 3.02 12.28
C GLY A 34 -4.53 3.40 13.61
N ASN A 35 -5.06 4.62 13.69
CA ASN A 35 -5.60 5.23 14.91
C ASN A 35 -6.72 4.40 15.60
N ASN A 36 -7.44 3.57 14.88
CA ASN A 36 -8.54 2.75 15.41
C ASN A 36 -8.18 1.26 15.48
N SER A 37 -6.92 0.92 15.74
CA SER A 37 -6.44 -0.47 15.71
C SER A 37 -6.79 -1.19 14.41
N SER A 38 -6.74 -0.49 13.30
CA SER A 38 -7.00 -1.03 11.95
C SER A 38 -5.70 -1.18 11.18
N ILE A 39 -5.69 -2.10 10.22
CA ILE A 39 -4.59 -2.29 9.29
C ILE A 39 -5.09 -2.24 7.86
N ALA A 40 -4.29 -1.63 6.98
CA ALA A 40 -4.54 -1.60 5.56
C ALA A 40 -3.57 -2.52 4.82
N PHE A 41 -4.11 -3.42 4.01
CA PHE A 41 -3.34 -4.32 3.15
C PHE A 41 -3.60 -3.99 1.68
N ARG A 42 -2.55 -4.05 0.88
CA ARG A 42 -2.65 -3.93 -0.56
C ARG A 42 -1.87 -5.06 -1.23
N VAL A 43 -2.51 -5.73 -2.18
CA VAL A 43 -1.85 -6.69 -3.06
C VAL A 43 -1.46 -5.95 -4.34
N PRO A 44 -0.18 -5.77 -4.61
CA PRO A 44 0.26 -5.11 -5.83
C PRO A 44 0.02 -6.02 -7.04
N LYS A 45 -0.26 -5.40 -8.19
CA LYS A 45 -0.33 -6.09 -9.49
C LYS A 45 0.93 -5.93 -10.34
N ASN A 46 1.82 -5.06 -9.92
CA ASN A 46 3.08 -4.82 -10.61
C ASN A 46 4.02 -6.01 -10.39
N ASP A 47 4.55 -6.58 -11.47
CA ASP A 47 5.41 -7.76 -11.45
C ASP A 47 6.67 -7.58 -10.60
N PHE A 48 7.28 -6.39 -10.64
CA PHE A 48 8.44 -6.09 -9.82
C PHE A 48 8.10 -6.16 -8.32
N CYS A 49 6.98 -5.54 -7.91
CA CYS A 49 6.53 -5.57 -6.52
C CYS A 49 6.21 -6.99 -6.06
N ILE A 50 5.56 -7.79 -6.90
CA ILE A 50 5.25 -9.19 -6.60
C ILE A 50 6.54 -10.00 -6.40
N ARG A 51 7.51 -9.86 -7.30
CA ARG A 51 8.81 -10.54 -7.19
C ARG A 51 9.57 -10.10 -5.95
N LEU A 52 9.57 -8.81 -5.65
CA LEU A 52 10.23 -8.26 -4.46
C LEU A 52 9.64 -8.83 -3.17
N ILE A 53 8.31 -8.84 -3.05
CA ILE A 53 7.62 -9.39 -1.88
C ILE A 53 7.88 -10.89 -1.74
N LYS A 54 7.83 -11.64 -2.84
CA LYS A 54 8.14 -13.09 -2.85
C LYS A 54 9.58 -13.36 -2.44
N ALA A 55 10.54 -12.60 -2.94
CA ALA A 55 11.95 -12.74 -2.58
C ALA A 55 12.22 -12.37 -1.12
N PHE A 56 11.53 -11.34 -0.62
CA PHE A 56 11.62 -10.95 0.78
C PHE A 56 10.93 -11.95 1.73
N GLY A 57 9.92 -12.67 1.25
CA GLY A 57 9.21 -13.71 1.99
C GLY A 57 8.29 -13.21 3.11
N LYS A 58 8.05 -11.90 3.18
CA LYS A 58 7.23 -11.24 4.21
C LYS A 58 6.50 -10.03 3.64
N PRO A 59 5.41 -9.58 4.28
CA PRO A 59 4.79 -8.30 3.94
C PRO A 59 5.78 -7.14 4.10
N ILE A 60 5.66 -6.14 3.23
CA ILE A 60 6.48 -4.94 3.25
C ILE A 60 5.61 -3.77 3.70
N VAL A 61 6.07 -3.02 4.69
CA VAL A 61 5.43 -1.76 5.09
C VAL A 61 5.69 -0.71 4.03
N SER A 62 4.64 -0.04 3.58
CA SER A 62 4.75 1.02 2.57
C SER A 62 3.94 2.24 2.96
N THR A 63 4.40 3.39 2.52
CA THR A 63 3.73 4.67 2.70
C THR A 63 3.69 5.41 1.36
N SER A 64 2.87 6.47 1.28
CA SER A 64 3.00 7.42 0.17
C SER A 64 4.32 8.17 0.28
N ALA A 65 5.00 8.38 -0.86
CA ALA A 65 6.30 9.02 -0.91
C ALA A 65 6.19 10.56 -0.82
N ASN A 66 5.51 11.07 0.23
CA ASN A 66 5.34 12.50 0.50
C ASN A 66 5.54 12.80 1.98
N LEU A 67 5.95 14.01 2.27
CA LEU A 67 5.99 14.54 3.64
C LEU A 67 4.56 14.76 4.14
N SER A 68 4.35 14.63 5.45
CA SER A 68 3.05 14.86 6.08
C SER A 68 2.50 16.24 5.72
N GLY A 69 1.23 16.28 5.29
CA GLY A 69 0.56 17.51 4.86
C GLY A 69 0.82 17.95 3.41
N PHE A 70 1.68 17.27 2.67
CA PHE A 70 1.93 17.55 1.26
C PHE A 70 1.14 16.62 0.34
N LYS A 71 0.95 17.04 -0.92
CA LYS A 71 0.28 16.23 -1.94
C LYS A 71 1.03 14.94 -2.20
N VAL A 72 0.28 13.88 -2.48
CA VAL A 72 0.84 12.62 -2.96
C VAL A 72 1.44 12.84 -4.35
N PRO A 73 2.69 12.41 -4.60
CA PRO A 73 3.32 12.55 -5.89
C PRO A 73 2.61 11.72 -6.96
N LEU A 74 2.47 12.27 -8.16
CA LEU A 74 1.90 11.56 -9.31
C LEU A 74 2.96 10.70 -10.02
N ASN A 75 4.20 11.14 -9.99
CA ASN A 75 5.33 10.42 -10.59
C ASN A 75 6.60 10.62 -9.74
N PHE A 76 7.70 10.00 -10.18
CA PHE A 76 8.95 10.06 -9.45
C PHE A 76 9.53 11.49 -9.32
N ASN A 77 9.32 12.35 -10.31
CA ASN A 77 9.86 13.71 -10.26
C ASN A 77 9.18 14.57 -9.19
N ASP A 78 7.92 14.29 -8.88
CA ASP A 78 7.16 14.99 -7.84
C ASP A 78 7.62 14.64 -6.43
N ILE A 79 8.37 13.53 -6.27
CA ILE A 79 8.93 13.15 -4.97
C ILE A 79 10.03 14.14 -4.60
N LYS A 80 9.91 14.74 -3.41
CA LYS A 80 10.89 15.70 -2.91
C LYS A 80 12.29 15.09 -2.79
N SER A 81 13.31 15.86 -3.11
CA SER A 81 14.72 15.46 -3.01
C SER A 81 15.08 14.96 -1.62
N GLU A 82 14.56 15.61 -0.58
CA GLU A 82 14.73 15.22 0.80
C GLU A 82 14.34 13.76 1.09
N ILE A 83 13.28 13.26 0.45
CA ILE A 83 12.89 11.84 0.58
C ILE A 83 13.85 10.95 -0.19
N LYS A 84 14.20 11.33 -1.44
CA LYS A 84 15.09 10.55 -2.30
C LYS A 84 16.49 10.36 -1.71
N GLU A 85 16.99 11.38 -1.01
CA GLU A 85 18.33 11.40 -0.41
C GLU A 85 18.40 10.64 0.92
N ASN A 86 17.27 10.48 1.61
CA ASN A 86 17.20 9.82 2.92
C ASN A 86 16.73 8.36 2.87
N VAL A 87 16.60 7.76 1.68
CA VAL A 87 16.30 6.33 1.54
C VAL A 87 17.56 5.53 1.21
N GLY A 88 17.62 4.29 1.65
CA GLY A 88 18.77 3.41 1.41
C GLY A 88 18.91 2.98 -0.06
N TYR A 89 17.83 2.99 -0.83
CA TYR A 89 17.84 2.62 -2.24
C TYR A 89 16.64 3.22 -2.99
N VAL A 90 16.89 3.69 -4.21
CA VAL A 90 15.87 4.19 -5.12
C VAL A 90 15.75 3.25 -6.32
N VAL A 91 14.57 2.67 -6.50
CA VAL A 91 14.29 1.76 -7.62
C VAL A 91 14.32 2.51 -8.94
N GLN A 92 15.08 2.00 -9.93
CA GLN A 92 15.28 2.62 -11.24
C GLN A 92 14.25 2.17 -12.30
N LEU A 93 13.09 1.67 -11.87
CA LEU A 93 12.04 1.20 -12.77
C LEU A 93 10.83 2.15 -12.72
N ASP A 94 10.18 2.32 -13.87
CA ASP A 94 8.92 3.06 -14.02
C ASP A 94 8.94 4.51 -13.46
N GLN A 95 10.11 5.14 -13.37
CA GLN A 95 10.26 6.49 -12.81
C GLN A 95 9.52 7.57 -13.59
N PHE A 96 9.27 7.33 -14.88
CA PHE A 96 8.56 8.26 -15.76
C PHE A 96 7.06 7.97 -15.90
N ARG A 97 6.56 6.99 -15.17
CA ARG A 97 5.16 6.60 -15.21
C ARG A 97 4.33 7.42 -14.22
N ASP A 98 3.24 8.01 -14.72
CA ASP A 98 2.28 8.71 -13.87
C ASP A 98 1.35 7.73 -13.15
N CYS A 99 1.14 7.98 -11.86
CA CYS A 99 0.19 7.25 -11.03
C CYS A 99 -1.11 8.04 -10.89
N ASN A 100 -1.92 8.05 -11.94
CA ASN A 100 -3.16 8.83 -12.00
C ASN A 100 -4.35 8.13 -11.33
N VAL A 101 -4.23 6.87 -10.96
CA VAL A 101 -5.33 6.09 -10.40
C VAL A 101 -5.07 5.79 -8.93
N SER A 102 -5.89 6.35 -8.06
CA SER A 102 -5.91 5.96 -6.65
C SER A 102 -6.52 4.57 -6.49
N SER A 103 -6.01 3.81 -5.51
CA SER A 103 -6.58 2.49 -5.20
C SER A 103 -8.00 2.60 -4.67
N LYS A 104 -8.85 1.63 -5.00
CA LYS A 104 -10.10 1.40 -4.28
C LYS A 104 -9.78 1.07 -2.83
N ILE A 105 -10.62 1.52 -1.90
CA ILE A 105 -10.50 1.17 -0.49
C ILE A 105 -11.75 0.40 -0.09
N LEU A 106 -11.54 -0.83 0.36
CA LEU A 106 -12.58 -1.72 0.86
C LEU A 106 -12.32 -2.00 2.34
N LYS A 107 -13.30 -1.73 3.19
CA LYS A 107 -13.24 -2.06 4.61
C LYS A 107 -14.10 -3.27 4.90
N TYR A 108 -13.55 -4.26 5.61
CA TYR A 108 -14.32 -5.43 6.03
C TYR A 108 -15.28 -5.08 7.15
N ASN A 109 -16.55 -5.40 6.95
CA ASN A 109 -17.63 -5.18 7.90
C ASN A 109 -17.99 -6.52 8.56
N TYR A 110 -17.65 -6.66 9.83
CA TYR A 110 -17.87 -7.89 10.60
C TYR A 110 -19.35 -8.16 10.92
N ASN A 111 -20.23 -7.18 10.82
CA ASN A 111 -21.65 -7.34 11.11
C ASN A 111 -22.39 -8.06 9.98
N ASN A 112 -22.02 -7.80 8.74
CA ASN A 112 -22.65 -8.39 7.55
C ASN A 112 -21.72 -9.32 6.75
N ASN A 113 -20.49 -9.53 7.21
CA ASN A 113 -19.46 -10.34 6.56
C ASN A 113 -19.19 -9.94 5.10
N CYS A 114 -19.29 -8.66 4.80
CA CYS A 114 -19.07 -8.08 3.47
C CYS A 114 -18.03 -6.97 3.52
N PHE A 115 -17.56 -6.57 2.33
CA PHE A 115 -16.70 -5.40 2.20
C PHE A 115 -17.53 -4.16 1.84
N ASP A 116 -17.39 -3.12 2.64
CA ASP A 116 -17.94 -1.80 2.35
C ASP A 116 -16.90 -0.99 1.56
N ARG A 117 -17.34 -0.33 0.48
CA ARG A 117 -16.48 0.52 -0.32
C ARG A 117 -16.38 1.91 0.31
N LEU A 118 -15.17 2.34 0.67
CA LEU A 118 -14.89 3.67 1.21
C LEU A 118 -14.44 4.66 0.12
N ARG A 119 -13.79 4.15 -0.94
CA ARG A 119 -13.32 4.94 -2.08
C ARG A 119 -13.27 4.11 -3.35
#